data_77d07e559c9c85b5bcf461a2be2328f4
#
_entry.id   77d07e559c9c85b5bcf461a2be2328f4
#
_cell.length_a   1.000
_cell.length_b   1.000
_cell.length_c   1.000
_cell.angle_alpha   90.00
_cell.angle_beta   90.00
_cell.angle_gamma   90.00
#
_symmetry.space_group_name_H-M   'P 1'
#
loop_
_entity.id
_entity.type
_entity.pdbx_description
1 polymer ?
#
loop_
_entity_poly.entity_id
_entity_poly.type
_entity_poly.pdbx_seq_one_letter_code
_entity_poly.pdbx_strand_id
1 'polypeptide(L)'
;MKLLIAITMFALTMDCFGFDIEAKMLAQGSAILVIDGKQHMLREGTRSPEGVLLVSADGKQAVLEIEGKRKTISLSRGIVNQFKTAEKTEIRIASGKGGHYQTKGLINGTPVDFLVDTGATTIAMNHFEAERLGIDYRSGTSINVNTANGIVTAFLVTLPSVSVGNIVVHQVPAAVSSTDSPSIVLLGNSYLGKVDLKIDQGVLVLKEK
;
A
#
# COMPACT_ATOMS: atom_id res chain seq x y z
N MET A 1 -50.37 -35.85 -42.41
CA MET A 1 -49.41 -36.38 -41.43
C MET A 1 -48.07 -35.76 -41.77
N LYS A 2 -47.75 -34.63 -41.10
CA LYS A 2 -46.50 -33.82 -41.33
C LYS A 2 -45.53 -34.11 -40.19
N LEU A 3 -44.40 -34.71 -40.55
CA LEU A 3 -43.32 -35.05 -39.63
C LEU A 3 -42.46 -33.84 -39.44
N LEU A 4 -42.43 -33.31 -38.20
CA LEU A 4 -41.59 -32.19 -37.82
C LEU A 4 -40.26 -32.76 -37.30
N ILE A 5 -39.18 -32.54 -38.05
CA ILE A 5 -37.80 -32.85 -37.59
C ILE A 5 -37.27 -31.68 -36.82
N ALA A 6 -37.12 -31.85 -35.52
CA ALA A 6 -36.44 -30.88 -34.63
C ALA A 6 -34.93 -31.10 -34.76
N ILE A 7 -34.22 -30.10 -35.33
CA ILE A 7 -32.77 -30.05 -35.35
C ILE A 7 -32.32 -29.42 -34.05
N THR A 8 -31.79 -30.20 -33.12
CA THR A 8 -31.13 -29.76 -31.90
C THR A 8 -29.72 -29.23 -32.26
N MET A 9 -29.57 -27.92 -32.24
CA MET A 9 -28.29 -27.28 -32.47
C MET A 9 -27.48 -27.36 -31.14
N PHE A 10 -26.52 -28.27 -31.13
CA PHE A 10 -25.57 -28.43 -30.02
C PHE A 10 -24.52 -27.30 -30.11
N ALA A 11 -24.66 -26.27 -29.28
CA ALA A 11 -23.68 -25.20 -29.16
C ALA A 11 -22.44 -25.77 -28.45
N LEU A 12 -21.36 -26.04 -29.20
CA LEU A 12 -20.05 -26.27 -28.63
C LEU A 12 -19.55 -24.96 -28.00
N THR A 13 -19.57 -24.89 -26.69
CA THR A 13 -18.80 -23.88 -25.96
C THR A 13 -17.34 -24.24 -26.11
N MET A 14 -16.59 -23.49 -26.93
CA MET A 14 -15.13 -23.55 -26.95
C MET A 14 -14.63 -22.91 -25.64
N ASP A 15 -14.30 -23.75 -24.67
CA ASP A 15 -13.48 -23.34 -23.54
C ASP A 15 -12.13 -22.89 -24.08
N CYS A 16 -11.84 -21.59 -23.96
CA CYS A 16 -10.57 -21.01 -24.32
C CYS A 16 -9.56 -21.39 -23.21
N PHE A 17 -8.98 -22.59 -23.28
CA PHE A 17 -7.88 -22.99 -22.41
C PHE A 17 -6.65 -22.15 -22.78
N GLY A 18 -6.46 -21.03 -22.08
CA GLY A 18 -5.25 -20.26 -22.16
C GLY A 18 -4.19 -20.86 -21.24
N PHE A 19 -3.04 -21.29 -21.78
CA PHE A 19 -1.88 -21.69 -20.97
C PHE A 19 -1.38 -20.51 -20.14
N ASP A 20 -1.14 -20.74 -18.84
CA ASP A 20 -0.39 -19.82 -17.99
C ASP A 20 1.11 -20.05 -18.25
N ILE A 21 1.77 -19.08 -18.90
CA ILE A 21 3.16 -19.23 -19.32
C ILE A 21 3.99 -18.06 -18.80
N GLU A 22 4.98 -18.40 -17.98
CA GLU A 22 5.97 -17.47 -17.46
C GLU A 22 7.39 -17.80 -17.94
N ALA A 23 8.18 -16.79 -18.35
CA ALA A 23 9.59 -16.96 -18.61
C ALA A 23 10.42 -16.69 -17.34
N LYS A 24 11.12 -17.69 -16.83
CA LYS A 24 12.01 -17.58 -15.65
C LYS A 24 13.45 -17.23 -16.06
N MET A 25 13.89 -17.66 -17.22
CA MET A 25 15.20 -17.33 -17.80
C MET A 25 15.07 -17.24 -19.32
N LEU A 26 15.73 -16.26 -19.92
CA LEU A 26 15.86 -16.09 -21.35
C LEU A 26 17.35 -15.94 -21.71
N ALA A 27 17.79 -16.69 -22.69
CA ALA A 27 19.13 -16.61 -23.24
C ALA A 27 19.07 -16.79 -24.76
N GLN A 28 20.15 -16.47 -25.45
CA GLN A 28 20.23 -16.66 -26.90
C GLN A 28 19.92 -18.12 -27.25
N GLY A 29 18.84 -18.35 -28.00
CA GLY A 29 18.44 -19.66 -28.50
C GLY A 29 17.82 -20.59 -27.44
N SER A 30 17.54 -20.14 -26.22
CA SER A 30 16.96 -20.98 -25.15
C SER A 30 16.14 -20.20 -24.13
N ALA A 31 15.16 -20.88 -23.51
CA ALA A 31 14.35 -20.30 -22.45
C ALA A 31 14.01 -21.33 -21.37
N ILE A 32 13.94 -20.89 -20.12
CA ILE A 32 13.29 -21.65 -19.05
C ILE A 32 11.89 -21.04 -18.85
N LEU A 33 10.89 -21.84 -19.14
CA LEU A 33 9.48 -21.47 -19.06
C LEU A 33 8.79 -22.26 -17.94
N VAL A 34 7.86 -21.64 -17.25
CA VAL A 34 6.88 -22.33 -16.42
C VAL A 34 5.56 -22.31 -17.20
N ILE A 35 5.04 -23.48 -17.52
CA ILE A 35 3.81 -23.68 -18.27
C ILE A 35 2.86 -24.44 -17.35
N ASP A 36 1.71 -23.83 -17.00
CA ASP A 36 0.73 -24.39 -16.05
C ASP A 36 1.39 -24.91 -14.76
N GLY A 37 2.33 -24.12 -14.21
CA GLY A 37 3.06 -24.44 -12.98
C GLY A 37 4.21 -25.43 -13.12
N LYS A 38 4.48 -26.02 -14.32
CA LYS A 38 5.60 -26.93 -14.57
C LYS A 38 6.74 -26.24 -15.29
N GLN A 39 7.96 -26.42 -14.80
CA GLN A 39 9.16 -25.81 -15.36
C GLN A 39 9.73 -26.65 -16.51
N HIS A 40 9.97 -26.03 -17.66
CA HIS A 40 10.57 -26.62 -18.85
C HIS A 40 11.75 -25.78 -19.33
N MET A 41 12.84 -26.43 -19.69
CA MET A 41 13.93 -25.82 -20.44
C MET A 41 13.74 -26.12 -21.92
N LEU A 42 13.46 -25.10 -22.73
CA LEU A 42 13.27 -25.23 -24.17
C LEU A 42 14.42 -24.59 -24.92
N ARG A 43 14.80 -25.20 -26.03
CA ARG A 43 15.69 -24.62 -27.07
C ARG A 43 14.84 -24.23 -28.28
N GLU A 44 15.35 -23.30 -29.08
CA GLU A 44 14.72 -22.95 -30.35
C GLU A 44 14.45 -24.20 -31.18
N GLY A 45 13.24 -24.28 -31.75
CA GLY A 45 12.75 -25.42 -32.52
C GLY A 45 12.25 -26.59 -31.67
N THR A 46 12.33 -26.55 -30.33
CA THR A 46 11.79 -27.62 -29.47
C THR A 46 10.42 -27.26 -28.89
N ARG A 47 9.60 -28.30 -28.66
CA ARG A 47 8.24 -28.18 -28.13
C ARG A 47 8.15 -28.80 -26.74
N SER A 48 7.43 -28.14 -25.84
CA SER A 48 7.13 -28.71 -24.52
C SER A 48 6.09 -29.84 -24.59
N PRO A 49 5.93 -30.66 -23.55
CA PRO A 49 4.87 -31.70 -23.50
C PRO A 49 3.47 -31.11 -23.60
N GLU A 50 3.25 -29.89 -23.16
CA GLU A 50 1.99 -29.14 -23.23
C GLU A 50 1.73 -28.57 -24.66
N GLY A 51 2.68 -28.70 -25.58
CA GLY A 51 2.51 -28.29 -26.97
C GLY A 51 3.02 -26.90 -27.32
N VAL A 52 3.74 -26.22 -26.41
CA VAL A 52 4.34 -24.91 -26.64
C VAL A 52 5.68 -25.03 -27.34
N LEU A 53 5.81 -24.48 -28.55
CA LEU A 53 7.07 -24.46 -29.34
C LEU A 53 7.82 -23.15 -29.04
N LEU A 54 9.12 -23.26 -28.73
CA LEU A 54 10.00 -22.09 -28.70
C LEU A 54 10.47 -21.79 -30.13
N VAL A 55 9.99 -20.70 -30.73
CA VAL A 55 10.37 -20.29 -32.09
C VAL A 55 11.70 -19.57 -32.08
N SER A 56 11.88 -18.60 -31.16
CA SER A 56 13.16 -17.89 -30.96
C SER A 56 13.23 -17.33 -29.54
N ALA A 57 14.44 -17.14 -29.03
CA ALA A 57 14.69 -16.46 -27.79
C ALA A 57 15.98 -15.63 -27.83
N ASP A 58 15.95 -14.48 -27.16
CA ASP A 58 17.12 -13.68 -26.86
C ASP A 58 17.14 -13.35 -25.34
N GLY A 59 18.10 -12.55 -24.88
CA GLY A 59 18.21 -12.20 -23.47
C GLY A 59 17.05 -11.30 -22.92
N LYS A 60 16.11 -10.89 -23.76
CA LYS A 60 15.02 -9.96 -23.40
C LYS A 60 13.64 -10.57 -23.61
N GLN A 61 13.46 -11.35 -24.67
CA GLN A 61 12.16 -11.91 -25.08
C GLN A 61 12.27 -13.29 -25.70
N ALA A 62 11.18 -14.04 -25.68
CA ALA A 62 11.01 -15.28 -26.43
C ALA A 62 9.73 -15.23 -27.26
N VAL A 63 9.79 -15.79 -28.47
CA VAL A 63 8.64 -16.00 -29.34
C VAL A 63 8.21 -17.45 -29.21
N LEU A 64 7.00 -17.67 -28.76
CA LEU A 64 6.38 -18.97 -28.60
C LEU A 64 5.33 -19.17 -29.70
N GLU A 65 5.15 -20.42 -30.11
CA GLU A 65 4.00 -20.83 -30.94
C GLU A 65 3.14 -21.81 -30.16
N ILE A 66 1.85 -21.49 -30.03
CA ILE A 66 0.84 -22.26 -29.32
C ILE A 66 -0.33 -22.40 -30.26
N GLU A 67 -0.71 -23.63 -30.61
CA GLU A 67 -1.82 -23.91 -31.54
C GLU A 67 -1.71 -23.12 -32.87
N GLY A 68 -0.49 -22.97 -33.39
CA GLY A 68 -0.23 -22.24 -34.64
C GLY A 68 -0.25 -20.70 -34.49
N LYS A 69 -0.50 -20.16 -33.32
CA LYS A 69 -0.46 -18.71 -33.04
C LYS A 69 0.83 -18.32 -32.32
N ARG A 70 1.48 -17.27 -32.80
CA ARG A 70 2.70 -16.76 -32.18
C ARG A 70 2.40 -15.75 -31.08
N LYS A 71 3.06 -15.90 -29.94
CA LYS A 71 3.00 -15.02 -28.79
C LYS A 71 4.40 -14.66 -28.34
N THR A 72 4.69 -13.37 -28.16
CA THR A 72 5.97 -12.90 -27.59
C THR A 72 5.79 -12.76 -26.09
N ILE A 73 6.74 -13.32 -25.34
CA ILE A 73 6.83 -13.14 -23.89
C ILE A 73 8.20 -12.55 -23.51
N SER A 74 8.24 -11.72 -22.51
CA SER A 74 9.45 -11.22 -21.89
C SER A 74 9.77 -12.01 -20.64
N LEU A 75 11.00 -11.85 -20.12
CA LEU A 75 11.37 -12.44 -18.82
C LEU A 75 10.33 -12.06 -17.78
N SER A 76 9.60 -13.04 -17.26
CA SER A 76 8.92 -12.85 -15.98
C SER A 76 10.04 -12.62 -14.98
N ARG A 77 10.31 -11.38 -14.61
CA ARG A 77 11.11 -11.08 -13.43
C ARG A 77 10.40 -11.77 -12.29
N GLY A 78 10.97 -12.88 -11.82
CA GLY A 78 10.38 -13.77 -10.84
C GLY A 78 9.73 -12.98 -9.74
N ILE A 79 8.45 -13.26 -9.49
CA ILE A 79 7.61 -12.57 -8.51
C ILE A 79 7.94 -11.07 -8.46
N VAL A 80 7.77 -10.36 -9.56
CA VAL A 80 6.97 -9.19 -9.45
C VAL A 80 5.58 -9.79 -9.19
N ASN A 81 5.22 -10.06 -7.90
CA ASN A 81 3.91 -9.60 -7.52
C ASN A 81 3.65 -8.46 -8.48
N GLN A 82 2.57 -8.47 -9.30
CA GLN A 82 2.06 -7.19 -9.67
C GLN A 82 2.16 -6.40 -8.37
N PHE A 83 3.24 -5.63 -8.23
CA PHE A 83 3.08 -4.38 -7.60
C PHE A 83 2.11 -3.67 -8.57
N LYS A 84 0.86 -3.92 -8.46
CA LYS A 84 -0.13 -2.88 -8.29
C LYS A 84 0.66 -1.90 -7.49
N THR A 85 1.15 -0.84 -8.13
CA THR A 85 1.87 0.28 -7.47
C THR A 85 1.07 0.43 -6.21
N ALA A 86 1.65 0.00 -5.06
CA ALA A 86 0.83 -0.34 -3.89
C ALA A 86 0.06 0.93 -3.71
N GLU A 87 -1.27 0.87 -3.93
CA GLU A 87 -2.04 2.11 -4.06
C GLU A 87 -1.69 2.79 -2.79
N LYS A 88 -0.83 3.86 -2.89
CA LYS A 88 -0.19 4.48 -1.71
C LYS A 88 -1.31 4.61 -0.73
N THR A 89 -1.21 3.95 0.42
CA THR A 89 -2.29 3.83 1.38
C THR A 89 -2.94 5.19 1.53
N GLU A 90 -4.19 5.31 1.10
CA GLU A 90 -4.94 6.55 1.13
C GLU A 90 -5.95 6.48 2.27
N ILE A 91 -5.92 7.46 3.14
CA ILE A 91 -6.85 7.58 4.25
C ILE A 91 -7.67 8.85 4.04
N ARG A 92 -8.98 8.71 4.07
CA ARG A 92 -9.93 9.79 3.87
C ARG A 92 -10.62 10.12 5.19
N ILE A 93 -10.50 11.37 5.63
CA ILE A 93 -11.04 11.86 6.90
C ILE A 93 -12.08 12.94 6.58
N ALA A 94 -13.34 12.65 6.88
CA ALA A 94 -14.40 13.62 6.68
C ALA A 94 -14.29 14.77 7.70
N SER A 95 -14.64 15.97 7.28
CA SER A 95 -14.75 17.10 8.17
C SER A 95 -15.87 16.88 9.19
N GLY A 96 -15.59 17.10 10.46
CA GLY A 96 -16.54 17.08 11.57
C GLY A 96 -17.16 18.44 11.83
N LYS A 97 -17.83 18.55 12.99
CA LYS A 97 -18.42 19.83 13.44
C LYS A 97 -17.33 20.91 13.55
N GLY A 98 -17.60 22.11 13.06
CA GLY A 98 -16.66 23.22 13.09
C GLY A 98 -15.54 23.17 12.04
N GLY A 99 -15.59 22.25 11.06
CA GLY A 99 -14.58 22.16 10.01
C GLY A 99 -13.30 21.43 10.42
N HIS A 100 -13.29 20.81 11.60
CA HIS A 100 -12.13 20.06 12.11
C HIS A 100 -12.10 18.64 11.58
N TYR A 101 -10.89 18.10 11.36
CA TYR A 101 -10.67 16.71 10.97
C TYR A 101 -10.24 15.91 12.18
N GLN A 102 -11.05 14.92 12.55
CA GLN A 102 -10.75 14.00 13.66
C GLN A 102 -10.63 12.57 13.11
N THR A 103 -9.68 11.82 13.63
CA THR A 103 -9.45 10.44 13.20
C THR A 103 -8.92 9.60 14.35
N LYS A 104 -9.13 8.29 14.24
CA LYS A 104 -8.51 7.30 15.14
C LYS A 104 -7.17 6.87 14.61
N GLY A 105 -6.25 6.61 15.52
CA GLY A 105 -4.94 6.06 15.18
C GLY A 105 -4.30 5.38 16.38
N LEU A 106 -3.00 5.11 16.26
CA LEU A 106 -2.24 4.48 17.34
C LEU A 106 -0.97 5.29 17.64
N ILE A 107 -0.63 5.38 18.90
CA ILE A 107 0.71 5.79 19.37
C ILE A 107 1.32 4.57 20.06
N ASN A 108 2.46 4.10 19.60
CA ASN A 108 3.16 2.91 20.13
C ASN A 108 2.23 1.68 20.25
N GLY A 109 1.29 1.52 19.29
CA GLY A 109 0.31 0.44 19.28
C GLY A 109 -0.93 0.68 20.17
N THR A 110 -1.01 1.77 20.95
CA THR A 110 -2.14 2.09 21.82
C THR A 110 -3.10 3.05 21.11
N PRO A 111 -4.43 2.79 21.11
CA PRO A 111 -5.40 3.62 20.42
C PRO A 111 -5.50 5.04 20.98
N VAL A 112 -5.62 6.02 20.05
CA VAL A 112 -5.71 7.45 20.30
C VAL A 112 -6.71 8.09 19.34
N ASP A 113 -7.48 9.07 19.85
CA ASP A 113 -8.25 9.98 19.02
C ASP A 113 -7.42 11.21 18.70
N PHE A 114 -7.24 11.50 17.41
CA PHE A 114 -6.47 12.63 16.91
C PHE A 114 -7.36 13.75 16.38
N LEU A 115 -6.96 14.98 16.67
CA LEU A 115 -7.37 16.17 15.93
C LEU A 115 -6.24 16.56 14.98
N VAL A 116 -6.50 16.59 13.68
CA VAL A 116 -5.50 17.04 12.69
C VAL A 116 -5.29 18.54 12.85
N ASP A 117 -4.06 18.95 13.16
CA ASP A 117 -3.69 20.34 13.40
C ASP A 117 -2.42 20.72 12.63
N THR A 118 -2.60 21.37 11.49
CA THR A 118 -1.49 21.88 10.66
C THR A 118 -0.77 23.07 11.29
N GLY A 119 -1.34 23.70 12.33
CA GLY A 119 -0.72 24.77 13.11
C GLY A 119 0.23 24.27 14.20
N ALA A 120 0.10 22.99 14.60
CA ALA A 120 0.99 22.38 15.58
C ALA A 120 2.29 21.90 14.92
N THR A 121 3.44 22.29 15.47
CA THR A 121 4.76 21.85 14.95
C THR A 121 5.00 20.36 15.18
N THR A 122 4.60 19.85 16.35
CA THR A 122 4.75 18.44 16.76
C THR A 122 3.40 17.84 17.10
N ILE A 123 3.35 16.52 17.28
CA ILE A 123 2.23 15.94 18.03
C ILE A 123 2.19 16.60 19.39
N ALA A 124 1.02 16.96 19.87
CA ALA A 124 0.83 17.55 21.18
C ALA A 124 -0.23 16.81 21.99
N MET A 125 0.06 16.57 23.26
CA MET A 125 -0.86 15.94 24.20
C MET A 125 -0.67 16.48 25.61
N ASN A 126 -1.65 16.29 26.47
CA ASN A 126 -1.51 16.59 27.89
C ASN A 126 -0.81 15.43 28.62
N HIS A 127 -0.42 15.68 29.86
CA HIS A 127 0.29 14.70 30.68
C HIS A 127 -0.55 13.47 31.02
N PHE A 128 -1.88 13.58 31.20
CA PHE A 128 -2.75 12.45 31.47
C PHE A 128 -2.77 11.46 30.30
N GLU A 129 -2.82 12.00 29.08
CA GLU A 129 -2.79 11.17 27.88
C GLU A 129 -1.45 10.48 27.71
N ALA A 130 -0.34 11.18 28.00
CA ALA A 130 0.99 10.59 27.97
C ALA A 130 1.13 9.45 29.00
N GLU A 131 0.60 9.63 30.20
CA GLU A 131 0.57 8.61 31.27
C GLU A 131 -0.26 7.40 30.84
N ARG A 132 -1.45 7.61 30.25
CA ARG A 132 -2.31 6.55 29.70
C ARG A 132 -1.61 5.72 28.61
N LEU A 133 -0.77 6.40 27.80
CA LEU A 133 -0.01 5.79 26.72
C LEU A 133 1.33 5.16 27.20
N GLY A 134 1.64 5.24 28.48
CA GLY A 134 2.90 4.71 29.03
C GLY A 134 4.15 5.47 28.57
N ILE A 135 4.01 6.75 28.22
CA ILE A 135 5.12 7.57 27.74
C ILE A 135 5.83 8.20 28.95
N ASP A 136 7.12 7.89 29.12
CA ASP A 136 7.98 8.55 30.10
C ASP A 136 8.39 9.93 29.58
N TYR A 137 7.45 10.87 29.65
CA TYR A 137 7.66 12.22 29.13
C TYR A 137 8.56 13.07 30.01
N ARG A 138 8.66 12.76 31.33
CA ARG A 138 9.48 13.53 32.27
C ARG A 138 10.98 13.37 32.03
N SER A 139 11.39 12.30 31.36
CA SER A 139 12.78 12.12 30.89
C SER A 139 13.11 12.94 29.63
N GLY A 140 12.10 13.55 28.99
CA GLY A 140 12.26 14.39 27.80
C GLY A 140 12.87 15.75 28.09
N THR A 141 13.20 16.49 27.02
CA THR A 141 13.73 17.82 27.12
C THR A 141 12.63 18.83 27.49
N SER A 142 12.78 19.57 28.59
CA SER A 142 11.85 20.64 28.96
C SER A 142 11.94 21.79 27.96
N ILE A 143 10.81 22.23 27.43
CA ILE A 143 10.67 23.32 26.45
C ILE A 143 9.51 24.24 26.84
N ASN A 144 9.54 25.48 26.35
CA ASN A 144 8.41 26.39 26.42
C ASN A 144 7.70 26.40 25.07
N VAL A 145 6.39 26.17 25.09
CA VAL A 145 5.53 26.12 23.89
C VAL A 145 4.58 27.30 23.92
N ASN A 146 4.54 28.07 22.83
CA ASN A 146 3.53 29.10 22.62
C ASN A 146 2.21 28.44 22.21
N THR A 147 1.16 28.66 22.98
CA THR A 147 -0.19 28.19 22.68
C THR A 147 -1.14 29.37 22.54
N ALA A 148 -2.36 29.13 22.05
CA ALA A 148 -3.39 30.16 22.01
C ALA A 148 -3.72 30.74 23.39
N ASN A 149 -3.45 30.02 24.48
CA ASN A 149 -3.70 30.43 25.87
C ASN A 149 -2.45 30.95 26.58
N GLY A 150 -1.35 31.20 25.87
CA GLY A 150 -0.09 31.66 26.39
C GLY A 150 1.03 30.63 26.34
N ILE A 151 2.13 30.92 27.06
CA ILE A 151 3.30 30.06 27.11
C ILE A 151 3.09 28.99 28.18
N VAL A 152 3.28 27.72 27.81
CA VAL A 152 3.22 26.60 28.73
C VAL A 152 4.50 25.78 28.68
N THR A 153 4.87 25.19 29.80
CA THR A 153 6.00 24.24 29.87
C THR A 153 5.52 22.90 29.30
N ALA A 154 6.31 22.30 28.43
CA ALA A 154 6.10 20.98 27.86
C ALA A 154 7.40 20.18 27.83
N PHE A 155 7.31 18.89 27.66
CA PHE A 155 8.43 17.98 27.50
C PHE A 155 8.46 17.44 26.07
N LEU A 156 9.57 17.68 25.38
CA LEU A 156 9.80 17.16 24.05
C LEU A 156 10.29 15.70 24.15
N VAL A 157 9.56 14.80 23.54
CA VAL A 157 9.88 13.36 23.49
C VAL A 157 9.82 12.86 22.04
N THR A 158 10.38 11.69 21.79
CA THR A 158 10.28 11.00 20.50
C THR A 158 9.41 9.74 20.64
N LEU A 159 8.31 9.70 19.93
CA LEU A 159 7.42 8.53 19.87
C LEU A 159 8.00 7.50 18.91
N PRO A 160 8.22 6.23 19.34
CA PRO A 160 8.71 5.16 18.46
C PRO A 160 7.89 4.98 17.19
N SER A 161 6.54 5.02 17.29
CA SER A 161 5.66 4.90 16.16
C SER A 161 4.34 5.64 16.36
N VAL A 162 3.81 6.20 15.28
CA VAL A 162 2.47 6.80 15.20
C VAL A 162 1.83 6.34 13.92
N SER A 163 0.58 5.89 13.99
CA SER A 163 -0.15 5.49 12.79
C SER A 163 -1.55 6.09 12.72
N VAL A 164 -1.97 6.39 11.49
CA VAL A 164 -3.36 6.69 11.15
C VAL A 164 -3.75 5.68 10.07
N GLY A 165 -4.72 4.83 10.37
CA GLY A 165 -4.99 3.66 9.53
C GLY A 165 -3.72 2.83 9.29
N ASN A 166 -3.39 2.57 8.03
CA ASN A 166 -2.20 1.79 7.65
C ASN A 166 -0.95 2.64 7.39
N ILE A 167 -1.03 3.97 7.52
CA ILE A 167 0.14 4.86 7.36
C ILE A 167 0.88 4.95 8.69
N VAL A 168 2.08 4.38 8.76
CA VAL A 168 2.92 4.34 9.95
C VAL A 168 4.13 5.26 9.78
N VAL A 169 4.33 6.14 10.74
CA VAL A 169 5.52 7.01 10.81
C VAL A 169 6.29 6.67 12.08
N HIS A 170 7.59 6.50 11.94
CA HIS A 170 8.49 6.18 13.04
C HIS A 170 9.25 7.42 13.52
N GLN A 171 9.71 7.39 14.79
CA GLN A 171 10.54 8.42 15.39
C GLN A 171 9.90 9.81 15.29
N VAL A 172 8.65 9.92 15.78
CA VAL A 172 7.84 11.14 15.65
C VAL A 172 8.03 12.03 16.86
N PRO A 173 8.54 13.27 16.73
CA PRO A 173 8.59 14.24 17.81
C PRO A 173 7.21 14.58 18.36
N ALA A 174 7.09 14.63 19.67
CA ALA A 174 5.87 15.02 20.38
C ALA A 174 6.18 15.92 21.57
N ALA A 175 5.31 16.87 21.88
CA ALA A 175 5.34 17.72 23.05
C ALA A 175 4.25 17.27 24.03
N VAL A 176 4.63 16.95 25.25
CA VAL A 176 3.72 16.62 26.35
C VAL A 176 3.60 17.83 27.25
N SER A 177 2.42 18.45 27.29
CA SER A 177 2.13 19.61 28.13
C SER A 177 2.05 19.20 29.60
N SER A 178 2.61 20.04 30.48
CA SER A 178 2.45 19.91 31.94
C SER A 178 1.05 20.32 32.44
N THR A 179 0.17 20.79 31.55
CA THR A 179 -1.21 21.20 31.84
C THR A 179 -2.21 20.18 31.29
N ASP A 180 -3.50 20.37 31.60
CA ASP A 180 -4.60 19.52 31.13
C ASP A 180 -4.94 19.76 29.63
N SER A 181 -4.25 20.68 28.96
CA SER A 181 -4.45 21.04 27.56
C SER A 181 -3.29 20.52 26.69
N PRO A 182 -3.58 20.05 25.47
CA PRO A 182 -4.89 19.94 24.82
C PRO A 182 -5.73 18.78 25.36
N SER A 183 -7.06 18.88 25.28
CA SER A 183 -7.99 17.83 25.72
C SER A 183 -8.09 16.65 24.76
N ILE A 184 -7.60 16.79 23.53
CA ILE A 184 -7.48 15.76 22.49
C ILE A 184 -6.07 15.82 21.93
N VAL A 185 -5.51 14.69 21.50
CA VAL A 185 -4.15 14.67 20.92
C VAL A 185 -4.16 15.38 19.57
N LEU A 186 -3.27 16.36 19.43
CA LEU A 186 -3.08 17.09 18.17
C LEU A 186 -2.13 16.30 17.27
N LEU A 187 -2.56 15.96 16.06
CA LEU A 187 -1.73 15.36 15.03
C LEU A 187 -1.05 16.49 14.25
N GLY A 188 0.15 16.86 14.68
CA GLY A 188 0.89 18.00 14.14
C GLY A 188 1.88 17.65 13.03
N ASN A 189 2.65 18.66 12.60
CA ASN A 189 3.52 18.57 11.43
C ASN A 189 4.68 17.57 11.57
N SER A 190 5.06 17.17 12.77
CA SER A 190 6.04 16.09 12.97
C SER A 190 5.59 14.75 12.35
N TYR A 191 4.26 14.52 12.25
CA TYR A 191 3.64 13.42 11.50
C TYR A 191 3.20 13.86 10.11
N LEU A 192 2.42 14.96 10.02
CA LEU A 192 1.81 15.40 8.76
C LEU A 192 2.85 15.75 7.69
N GLY A 193 4.02 16.25 8.09
CA GLY A 193 5.13 16.51 7.16
C GLY A 193 5.79 15.27 6.56
N LYS A 194 5.50 14.07 7.11
CA LYS A 194 6.01 12.77 6.60
C LYS A 194 5.03 12.07 5.65
N VAL A 195 3.84 12.63 5.48
CA VAL A 195 2.80 12.12 4.59
C VAL A 195 2.42 13.17 3.56
N ASP A 196 1.83 12.73 2.44
CA ASP A 196 1.21 13.64 1.49
C ASP A 196 -0.20 13.98 2.00
N LEU A 197 -0.48 15.27 2.19
CA LEU A 197 -1.75 15.77 2.69
C LEU A 197 -2.40 16.66 1.64
N LYS A 198 -3.67 16.42 1.34
CA LYS A 198 -4.52 17.30 0.52
C LYS A 198 -5.94 17.38 1.06
N ILE A 199 -6.63 18.44 0.77
CA ILE A 199 -8.08 18.56 0.98
C ILE A 199 -8.75 18.46 -0.38
N ASP A 200 -9.69 17.54 -0.52
CA ASP A 200 -10.43 17.27 -1.73
C ASP A 200 -11.93 17.30 -1.42
N GLN A 201 -12.64 18.29 -1.92
CA GLN A 201 -14.08 18.51 -1.66
C GLN A 201 -14.46 18.47 -0.16
N GLY A 202 -13.64 19.08 0.70
CA GLY A 202 -13.87 19.11 2.16
C GLY A 202 -13.51 17.83 2.89
N VAL A 203 -12.93 16.82 2.21
CA VAL A 203 -12.38 15.59 2.80
C VAL A 203 -10.86 15.73 2.86
N LEU A 204 -10.29 15.55 4.03
CA LEU A 204 -8.84 15.46 4.19
C LEU A 204 -8.36 14.09 3.73
N VAL A 205 -7.38 14.07 2.86
CA VAL A 205 -6.78 12.87 2.30
C VAL A 205 -5.31 12.81 2.70
N LEU A 206 -4.94 11.74 3.40
CA LEU A 206 -3.55 11.42 3.73
C LEU A 206 -3.08 10.27 2.85
N LYS A 207 -1.84 10.36 2.33
CA LYS A 207 -1.17 9.30 1.58
C LYS A 207 0.25 9.11 2.10
N GLU A 208 0.72 7.89 2.03
CA GLU A 208 2.13 7.59 2.25
C GLU A 208 3.01 8.29 1.20
N LYS A 209 4.13 8.89 1.63
CA LYS A 209 5.09 9.55 0.72
C LYS A 209 5.89 8.57 -0.12
#